data_fe5a47fe83e92f7330e755983f22a27d
#
_entry.id   fe5a47fe83e92f7330e755983f22a27d
#
_cell.length_a   1.000
_cell.length_b   1.000
_cell.length_c   1.000
_cell.angle_alpha   90.00
_cell.angle_beta   90.00
_cell.angle_gamma   90.00
#
_symmetry.space_group_name_H-M   'P 1'
#
loop_
_entity.id
_entity.type
_entity.pdbx_description
1 polymer ?
#
loop_
_entity_poly.entity_id
_entity_poly.type
_entity_poly.pdbx_seq_one_letter_code
_entity_poly.pdbx_strand_id
1 'polypeptide(L)'
;MIGLAVLALGLQPVKAGDDFCGIRNQAFQAGESITFNVFYSVVGLYINAGSANFSLSLEHINNKAAYHVVGNGSSNSSYDWIFKVRDRYETYIDTANLQPLKFIRNIDEGGYKKSENIIFNQAANTATTPNGVFKVPNCIQDVLSSIYYARNIDFNRYKPDDKIPFAMFLDNEVYNLYLRYMG
;
A
#
# COMPACT_ATOMS: atom_id res chain seq x y z
N MET A 1 27.12 31.71 39.01
CA MET A 1 26.50 31.86 37.70
C MET A 1 26.37 30.46 37.11
N ILE A 2 25.14 29.90 37.12
CA ILE A 2 24.86 28.55 36.61
C ILE A 2 24.24 28.75 35.23
N GLY A 3 24.98 28.36 34.20
CA GLY A 3 24.49 28.42 32.80
C GLY A 3 23.48 27.30 32.50
N LEU A 4 22.27 27.69 32.17
CA LEU A 4 21.21 26.80 31.73
C LEU A 4 21.46 26.44 30.25
N ALA A 5 21.88 25.21 29.98
CA ALA A 5 21.96 24.70 28.62
C ALA A 5 20.55 24.25 28.18
N VAL A 6 19.92 25.01 27.28
CA VAL A 6 18.69 24.62 26.63
C VAL A 6 19.01 23.61 25.54
N LEU A 7 18.68 22.33 25.78
CA LEU A 7 18.73 21.27 24.75
C LEU A 7 17.55 21.49 23.79
N ALA A 8 17.81 22.08 22.62
CA ALA A 8 16.84 22.12 21.54
C ALA A 8 16.73 20.71 20.94
N LEU A 9 15.70 19.96 21.29
CA LEU A 9 15.30 18.75 20.60
C LEU A 9 14.77 19.14 19.21
N GLY A 10 15.69 19.13 18.23
CA GLY A 10 15.32 19.27 16.83
C GLY A 10 14.51 18.06 16.40
N LEU A 11 13.25 18.27 16.02
CA LEU A 11 12.45 17.31 15.26
C LEU A 11 13.17 17.08 13.92
N GLN A 12 14.00 16.07 13.86
CA GLN A 12 14.58 15.61 12.59
C GLN A 12 13.44 15.04 11.77
N PRO A 13 13.23 15.46 10.50
CA PRO A 13 12.32 14.76 9.62
C PRO A 13 12.80 13.32 9.50
N VAL A 14 11.95 12.36 9.86
CA VAL A 14 12.22 10.94 9.65
C VAL A 14 12.41 10.77 8.14
N LYS A 15 13.66 10.58 7.68
CA LYS A 15 13.93 10.17 6.31
C LYS A 15 13.17 8.86 6.10
N ALA A 16 12.38 8.79 5.02
CA ALA A 16 11.83 7.52 4.56
C ALA A 16 13.01 6.53 4.51
N GLY A 17 12.96 5.50 5.34
CA GLY A 17 14.10 4.60 5.52
C GLY A 17 14.35 3.82 4.24
N ASP A 18 15.58 3.42 4.01
CA ASP A 18 15.99 2.55 2.90
C ASP A 18 15.27 1.18 2.92
N ASP A 19 14.51 0.90 3.98
CA ASP A 19 13.79 -0.35 4.21
C ASP A 19 12.64 -0.60 3.21
N PHE A 20 12.11 0.45 2.56
CA PHE A 20 11.13 0.35 1.47
C PHE A 20 11.76 0.57 0.08
N CYS A 21 13.06 0.36 -0.06
CA CYS A 21 13.81 0.49 -1.30
C CYS A 21 14.67 -0.75 -1.56
N GLY A 22 14.51 -1.36 -2.74
CA GLY A 22 15.47 -2.36 -3.24
C GLY A 22 15.42 -3.75 -2.64
N ILE A 23 14.35 -4.12 -1.93
CA ILE A 23 14.10 -5.49 -1.48
C ILE A 23 13.76 -6.38 -2.69
N ARG A 24 14.22 -7.63 -2.66
CA ARG A 24 13.82 -8.67 -3.60
C ARG A 24 12.74 -9.56 -3.00
N ASN A 25 11.83 -10.03 -3.85
CA ASN A 25 10.77 -10.91 -3.41
C ASN A 25 11.29 -12.25 -2.92
N GLN A 26 10.89 -12.63 -1.70
CA GLN A 26 11.11 -13.93 -1.07
C GLN A 26 9.82 -14.46 -0.40
N ALA A 27 8.73 -13.68 -0.40
CA ALA A 27 7.55 -13.93 0.42
C ALA A 27 6.32 -14.42 -0.36
N PHE A 28 6.31 -14.29 -1.69
CA PHE A 28 5.14 -14.64 -2.50
C PHE A 28 5.54 -15.10 -3.90
N GLN A 29 4.64 -15.78 -4.60
CA GLN A 29 4.87 -16.28 -5.95
C GLN A 29 3.64 -16.10 -6.83
N ALA A 30 3.85 -16.07 -8.15
CA ALA A 30 2.75 -16.04 -9.13
C ALA A 30 1.83 -17.26 -8.95
N GLY A 31 0.52 -17.02 -9.06
CA GLY A 31 -0.53 -18.01 -8.77
C GLY A 31 -1.07 -17.93 -7.34
N GLU A 32 -0.48 -17.11 -6.47
CA GLU A 32 -1.00 -16.90 -5.12
C GLU A 32 -2.42 -16.29 -5.17
N SER A 33 -3.31 -16.82 -4.34
CA SER A 33 -4.63 -16.25 -4.09
C SER A 33 -4.93 -16.32 -2.58
N ILE A 34 -5.26 -15.18 -1.99
CA ILE A 34 -5.55 -15.05 -0.55
C ILE A 34 -6.93 -14.42 -0.39
N THR A 35 -7.79 -15.05 0.40
CA THR A 35 -9.11 -14.51 0.72
C THR A 35 -9.23 -14.22 2.21
N PHE A 36 -9.70 -13.04 2.54
CA PHE A 36 -10.02 -12.61 3.89
C PHE A 36 -11.52 -12.44 4.04
N ASN A 37 -12.07 -12.92 5.15
CA ASN A 37 -13.41 -12.56 5.57
C ASN A 37 -13.33 -11.34 6.50
N VAL A 38 -14.17 -10.34 6.23
CA VAL A 38 -14.23 -9.09 6.99
C VAL A 38 -15.39 -9.17 7.98
N PHE A 39 -15.08 -9.04 9.26
CA PHE A 39 -16.08 -9.07 10.32
C PHE A 39 -16.16 -7.72 11.03
N TYR A 40 -17.39 -7.29 11.32
CA TYR A 40 -17.66 -6.22 12.25
C TYR A 40 -18.04 -6.79 13.62
N SER A 41 -17.45 -6.25 14.69
CA SER A 41 -17.85 -6.54 16.05
C SER A 41 -18.70 -5.40 16.60
N VAL A 42 -19.96 -5.67 16.87
CA VAL A 42 -20.89 -4.71 17.46
C VAL A 42 -21.53 -5.36 18.69
N VAL A 43 -21.27 -4.78 19.88
CA VAL A 43 -21.87 -5.25 21.18
C VAL A 43 -21.72 -6.77 21.38
N GLY A 44 -20.53 -7.35 21.05
CA GLY A 44 -20.27 -8.78 21.21
C GLY A 44 -20.81 -9.69 20.10
N LEU A 45 -21.45 -9.14 19.08
CA LEU A 45 -21.85 -9.89 17.88
C LEU A 45 -20.80 -9.72 16.79
N TYR A 46 -20.39 -10.84 16.17
CA TYR A 46 -19.53 -10.86 15.00
C TYR A 46 -20.37 -11.02 13.75
N ILE A 47 -20.42 -9.99 12.92
CA ILE A 47 -21.18 -9.95 11.66
C ILE A 47 -20.18 -10.09 10.52
N ASN A 48 -20.34 -11.11 9.67
CA ASN A 48 -19.58 -11.20 8.41
C ASN A 48 -20.05 -10.11 7.46
N ALA A 49 -19.30 -9.03 7.40
CA ALA A 49 -19.64 -7.83 6.62
C ALA A 49 -19.25 -7.94 5.15
N GLY A 50 -18.30 -8.81 4.81
CA GLY A 50 -17.82 -8.94 3.45
C GLY A 50 -16.57 -9.78 3.31
N SER A 51 -15.94 -9.67 2.15
CA SER A 51 -14.68 -10.36 1.85
C SER A 51 -13.74 -9.47 1.05
N ALA A 52 -12.44 -9.76 1.18
CA ALA A 52 -11.39 -9.22 0.31
C ALA A 52 -10.58 -10.38 -0.27
N ASN A 53 -10.42 -10.40 -1.58
CA ASN A 53 -9.62 -11.39 -2.29
C ASN A 53 -8.45 -10.70 -2.98
N PHE A 54 -7.26 -11.27 -2.82
CA PHE A 54 -6.05 -10.84 -3.50
C PHE A 54 -5.54 -11.98 -4.37
N SER A 55 -5.30 -11.70 -5.64
CA SER A 55 -4.68 -12.64 -6.59
C SER A 55 -3.44 -12.03 -7.20
N LEU A 56 -2.44 -12.88 -7.47
CA LEU A 56 -1.16 -12.46 -8.03
C LEU A 56 -0.82 -13.29 -9.25
N SER A 57 -0.53 -12.64 -10.37
CA SER A 57 -0.01 -13.22 -11.59
C SER A 57 1.32 -12.59 -12.00
N LEU A 58 2.05 -13.25 -12.91
CA LEU A 58 3.23 -12.68 -13.55
C LEU A 58 2.84 -12.18 -14.93
N GLU A 59 3.09 -10.91 -15.20
CA GLU A 59 2.75 -10.27 -16.46
C GLU A 59 3.92 -9.43 -16.99
N HIS A 60 3.75 -8.83 -18.17
CA HIS A 60 4.70 -7.88 -18.73
C HIS A 60 4.03 -6.53 -18.96
N ILE A 61 4.66 -5.48 -18.50
CA ILE A 61 4.27 -4.10 -18.77
C ILE A 61 5.48 -3.33 -19.30
N ASN A 62 5.35 -2.70 -20.48
CA ASN A 62 6.45 -1.95 -21.14
C ASN A 62 7.74 -2.78 -21.24
N ASN A 63 7.66 -4.05 -21.64
CA ASN A 63 8.77 -5.01 -21.74
C ASN A 63 9.48 -5.33 -20.42
N LYS A 64 8.88 -5.01 -19.28
CA LYS A 64 9.37 -5.41 -17.96
C LYS A 64 8.47 -6.49 -17.37
N ALA A 65 9.07 -7.50 -16.75
CA ALA A 65 8.33 -8.47 -15.95
C ALA A 65 7.78 -7.78 -14.70
N ALA A 66 6.52 -7.99 -14.41
CA ALA A 66 5.83 -7.41 -13.28
C ALA A 66 4.94 -8.43 -12.58
N TYR A 67 4.88 -8.37 -11.27
CA TYR A 67 3.81 -9.00 -10.51
C TYR A 67 2.55 -8.14 -10.66
N HIS A 68 1.51 -8.71 -11.26
CA HIS A 68 0.19 -8.10 -11.32
C HIS A 68 -0.64 -8.59 -10.13
N VAL A 69 -0.88 -7.71 -9.19
CA VAL A 69 -1.70 -7.97 -8.02
C VAL A 69 -3.07 -7.34 -8.23
N VAL A 70 -4.11 -8.13 -8.01
CA VAL A 70 -5.52 -7.67 -8.05
C VAL A 70 -6.14 -7.93 -6.69
N GLY A 71 -6.62 -6.86 -6.06
CA GLY A 71 -7.41 -6.91 -4.83
C GLY A 71 -8.87 -6.58 -5.12
N ASN A 72 -9.81 -7.45 -4.77
CA ASN A 72 -11.24 -7.19 -4.85
C ASN A 72 -11.83 -7.19 -3.46
N GLY A 73 -12.55 -6.12 -3.11
CA GLY A 73 -13.31 -5.99 -1.87
C GLY A 73 -14.81 -5.97 -2.14
N SER A 74 -15.59 -6.71 -1.38
CA SER A 74 -17.04 -6.69 -1.49
C SER A 74 -17.74 -6.85 -0.15
N SER A 75 -18.82 -6.07 0.04
CA SER A 75 -19.75 -6.31 1.13
C SER A 75 -20.51 -7.62 0.91
N ASN A 76 -20.93 -8.25 2.01
CA ASN A 76 -21.86 -9.37 1.95
C ASN A 76 -23.21 -8.89 1.38
N SER A 77 -23.72 -9.60 0.40
CA SER A 77 -24.96 -9.23 -0.32
C SER A 77 -26.18 -9.06 0.60
N SER A 78 -26.19 -9.74 1.76
CA SER A 78 -27.26 -9.59 2.75
C SER A 78 -27.32 -8.20 3.37
N TYR A 79 -26.22 -7.42 3.27
CA TYR A 79 -26.10 -6.07 3.84
C TYR A 79 -25.95 -4.97 2.78
N ASP A 80 -25.98 -5.31 1.49
CA ASP A 80 -25.84 -4.35 0.38
C ASP A 80 -26.91 -3.24 0.42
N TRP A 81 -28.06 -3.51 1.01
CA TRP A 81 -29.13 -2.52 1.19
C TRP A 81 -28.80 -1.45 2.23
N ILE A 82 -27.84 -1.71 3.16
CA ILE A 82 -27.34 -0.74 4.13
C ILE A 82 -26.20 0.05 3.51
N PHE A 83 -25.17 -0.67 3.05
CA PHE A 83 -23.96 -0.08 2.46
C PHE A 83 -23.28 -1.09 1.53
N LYS A 84 -23.40 -0.87 0.23
CA LYS A 84 -22.82 -1.73 -0.78
C LYS A 84 -21.39 -1.32 -1.05
N VAL A 85 -20.45 -2.27 -1.00
CA VAL A 85 -19.04 -2.09 -1.39
C VAL A 85 -18.70 -3.03 -2.54
N ARG A 86 -18.13 -2.47 -3.61
CA ARG A 86 -17.56 -3.21 -4.74
C ARG A 86 -16.31 -2.48 -5.20
N ASP A 87 -15.20 -2.92 -4.66
CA ASP A 87 -13.91 -2.27 -4.88
C ASP A 87 -12.97 -3.20 -5.63
N ARG A 88 -12.22 -2.62 -6.56
CA ARG A 88 -11.15 -3.29 -7.28
C ARG A 88 -9.91 -2.42 -7.30
N TYR A 89 -8.83 -2.97 -6.80
CA TYR A 89 -7.50 -2.39 -6.81
C TYR A 89 -6.58 -3.29 -7.64
N GLU A 90 -5.70 -2.68 -8.44
CA GLU A 90 -4.70 -3.41 -9.22
C GLU A 90 -3.37 -2.68 -9.13
N THR A 91 -2.27 -3.42 -8.98
CA THR A 91 -0.93 -2.86 -9.10
C THR A 91 -0.03 -3.78 -9.92
N TYR A 92 0.87 -3.17 -10.69
CA TYR A 92 1.94 -3.82 -11.40
C TYR A 92 3.25 -3.48 -10.70
N ILE A 93 3.89 -4.47 -10.09
CA ILE A 93 5.07 -4.32 -9.25
C ILE A 93 6.28 -4.86 -10.02
N ASP A 94 7.33 -4.08 -10.18
CA ASP A 94 8.58 -4.51 -10.82
C ASP A 94 9.18 -5.69 -10.05
N THR A 95 9.45 -6.80 -10.77
CA THR A 95 9.97 -8.02 -10.15
C THR A 95 11.39 -7.87 -9.62
N ALA A 96 12.14 -6.86 -10.07
CA ALA A 96 13.53 -6.66 -9.69
C ALA A 96 13.70 -5.96 -8.32
N ASN A 97 12.77 -5.06 -7.95
CA ASN A 97 12.95 -4.17 -6.80
C ASN A 97 11.66 -3.91 -6.00
N LEU A 98 10.55 -4.56 -6.36
CA LEU A 98 9.24 -4.43 -5.74
C LEU A 98 8.65 -2.99 -5.74
N GLN A 99 9.06 -2.15 -6.68
CA GLN A 99 8.50 -0.83 -6.85
C GLN A 99 7.29 -0.86 -7.81
N PRO A 100 6.24 -0.08 -7.56
CA PRO A 100 5.10 -0.03 -8.46
C PRO A 100 5.46 0.64 -9.79
N LEU A 101 4.94 0.08 -10.88
CA LEU A 101 5.00 0.62 -12.23
C LEU A 101 3.68 1.28 -12.62
N LYS A 102 2.56 0.69 -12.15
CA LYS A 102 1.21 1.17 -12.45
C LYS A 102 0.27 0.77 -11.33
N PHE A 103 -0.67 1.64 -11.01
CA PHE A 103 -1.76 1.37 -10.06
C PHE A 103 -3.10 1.78 -10.66
N ILE A 104 -4.12 0.96 -10.47
CA ILE A 104 -5.50 1.22 -10.89
C ILE A 104 -6.40 1.00 -9.68
N ARG A 105 -7.35 1.91 -9.47
CA ARG A 105 -8.37 1.78 -8.43
C ARG A 105 -9.73 2.10 -9.02
N ASN A 106 -10.68 1.19 -8.82
CA ASN A 106 -12.09 1.40 -9.11
C ASN A 106 -12.88 1.03 -7.86
N ILE A 107 -13.57 1.99 -7.27
CA ILE A 107 -14.37 1.80 -6.05
C ILE A 107 -15.81 2.18 -6.29
N ASP A 108 -16.72 1.45 -5.63
CA ASP A 108 -18.16 1.74 -5.53
C ASP A 108 -18.60 1.47 -4.09
N GLU A 109 -18.61 2.52 -3.27
CA GLU A 109 -18.88 2.48 -1.84
C GLU A 109 -20.16 3.29 -1.53
N GLY A 110 -21.27 2.60 -1.29
CA GLY A 110 -22.53 3.26 -0.98
C GLY A 110 -23.04 4.21 -2.07
N GLY A 111 -22.66 3.97 -3.33
CA GLY A 111 -22.97 4.82 -4.47
C GLY A 111 -21.89 5.87 -4.79
N TYR A 112 -20.92 6.09 -3.91
CA TYR A 112 -19.73 6.88 -4.24
C TYR A 112 -18.82 6.07 -5.17
N LYS A 113 -18.51 6.61 -6.35
CA LYS A 113 -17.67 5.96 -7.35
C LYS A 113 -16.42 6.78 -7.63
N LYS A 114 -15.29 6.11 -7.66
CA LYS A 114 -14.01 6.74 -8.02
C LYS A 114 -13.17 5.78 -8.86
N SER A 115 -12.54 6.31 -9.90
CA SER A 115 -11.58 5.58 -10.72
C SER A 115 -10.27 6.36 -10.77
N GLU A 116 -9.16 5.67 -10.55
CA GLU A 116 -7.81 6.21 -10.68
C GLU A 116 -6.95 5.30 -11.55
N ASN A 117 -6.04 5.90 -12.30
CA ASN A 117 -5.01 5.21 -13.07
C ASN A 117 -3.72 6.02 -12.92
N ILE A 118 -2.73 5.42 -12.27
CA ILE A 118 -1.46 6.07 -11.92
C ILE A 118 -0.33 5.29 -12.58
N ILE A 119 0.54 5.99 -13.32
CA ILE A 119 1.77 5.44 -13.88
C ILE A 119 2.95 6.00 -13.09
N PHE A 120 3.76 5.13 -12.54
CA PHE A 120 4.96 5.52 -11.80
C PHE A 120 6.19 5.47 -12.67
N ASN A 121 7.00 6.54 -12.64
CA ASN A 121 8.36 6.57 -13.18
C ASN A 121 9.32 6.71 -12.00
N GLN A 122 9.81 5.59 -11.49
CA GLN A 122 10.69 5.54 -10.32
C GLN A 122 12.03 6.24 -10.61
N ALA A 123 12.55 6.16 -11.82
CA ALA A 123 13.82 6.82 -12.19
C ALA A 123 13.71 8.36 -12.21
N ALA A 124 12.54 8.88 -12.58
CA ALA A 124 12.26 10.32 -12.62
C ALA A 124 11.62 10.84 -11.32
N ASN A 125 11.29 9.96 -10.38
CA ASN A 125 10.54 10.27 -9.18
C ASN A 125 9.23 11.02 -9.48
N THR A 126 8.41 10.43 -10.37
CA THR A 126 7.13 10.99 -10.76
C THR A 126 6.01 9.97 -10.78
N ALA A 127 4.81 10.43 -10.45
CA ALA A 127 3.54 9.74 -10.64
C ALA A 127 2.69 10.53 -11.65
N THR A 128 2.23 9.88 -12.71
CA THR A 128 1.37 10.47 -13.73
C THR A 128 -0.05 9.96 -13.56
N THR A 129 -1.00 10.87 -13.47
CA THR A 129 -2.43 10.59 -13.37
C THR A 129 -3.17 11.36 -14.48
N PRO A 130 -4.49 11.16 -14.67
CA PRO A 130 -5.28 12.02 -15.56
C PRO A 130 -5.25 13.51 -15.18
N ASN A 131 -4.92 13.83 -13.93
CA ASN A 131 -4.87 15.20 -13.42
C ASN A 131 -3.50 15.88 -13.60
N GLY A 132 -2.48 15.15 -14.04
CA GLY A 132 -1.15 15.69 -14.28
C GLY A 132 0.00 14.81 -13.83
N VAL A 133 1.19 15.41 -13.79
CA VAL A 133 2.43 14.77 -13.34
C VAL A 133 2.84 15.35 -12.00
N PHE A 134 3.00 14.48 -11.02
CA PHE A 134 3.32 14.82 -9.63
C PHE A 134 4.73 14.37 -9.30
N LYS A 135 5.49 15.20 -8.59
CA LYS A 135 6.76 14.80 -7.98
C LYS A 135 6.49 13.92 -6.79
N VAL A 136 7.20 12.80 -6.69
CA VAL A 136 7.09 11.84 -5.58
C VAL A 136 8.48 11.54 -5.03
N PRO A 137 8.60 11.15 -3.76
CA PRO A 137 9.89 10.70 -3.21
C PRO A 137 10.35 9.40 -3.87
N ASN A 138 11.64 9.11 -3.71
CA ASN A 138 12.20 7.82 -4.11
C ASN A 138 11.48 6.68 -3.40
N CYS A 139 11.34 5.53 -4.07
CA CYS A 139 10.69 4.33 -3.54
C CYS A 139 9.23 4.54 -3.11
N ILE A 140 8.54 5.47 -3.77
CA ILE A 140 7.11 5.67 -3.57
C ILE A 140 6.35 4.35 -3.81
N GLN A 141 5.36 4.09 -2.99
CA GLN A 141 4.48 2.93 -3.08
C GLN A 141 3.05 3.36 -3.44
N ASP A 142 2.26 2.42 -3.92
CA ASP A 142 0.79 2.48 -3.91
C ASP A 142 0.23 1.60 -2.77
N VAL A 143 -1.09 1.53 -2.64
CA VAL A 143 -1.77 0.78 -1.58
C VAL A 143 -1.40 -0.70 -1.60
N LEU A 144 -1.47 -1.37 -2.75
CA LEU A 144 -1.21 -2.81 -2.86
C LEU A 144 0.29 -3.11 -2.85
N SER A 145 1.10 -2.30 -3.56
CA SER A 145 2.55 -2.51 -3.58
C SER A 145 3.15 -2.37 -2.19
N SER A 146 2.65 -1.45 -1.35
CA SER A 146 3.12 -1.32 0.04
C SER A 146 2.87 -2.59 0.87
N ILE A 147 1.72 -3.25 0.69
CA ILE A 147 1.37 -4.51 1.37
C ILE A 147 2.32 -5.63 0.93
N TYR A 148 2.52 -5.80 -0.38
CA TYR A 148 3.39 -6.84 -0.92
C TYR A 148 4.87 -6.58 -0.61
N TYR A 149 5.28 -5.33 -0.56
CA TYR A 149 6.60 -4.95 -0.11
C TYR A 149 6.82 -5.29 1.36
N ALA A 150 5.86 -4.93 2.23
CA ALA A 150 5.91 -5.21 3.67
C ALA A 150 6.08 -6.70 3.99
N ARG A 151 5.52 -7.61 3.17
CA ARG A 151 5.67 -9.06 3.32
C ARG A 151 7.12 -9.54 3.17
N ASN A 152 8.00 -8.73 2.56
CA ASN A 152 9.42 -9.05 2.34
C ASN A 152 10.36 -8.37 3.35
N ILE A 153 9.83 -7.61 4.31
CA ILE A 153 10.65 -6.99 5.36
C ILE A 153 11.15 -8.08 6.31
N ASP A 154 12.45 -8.07 6.60
CA ASP A 154 13.02 -8.91 7.65
C ASP A 154 12.72 -8.30 9.03
N PHE A 155 11.61 -8.70 9.62
CA PHE A 155 11.17 -8.21 10.92
C PHE A 155 12.08 -8.64 12.09
N ASN A 156 12.99 -9.60 11.90
CA ASN A 156 13.98 -9.95 12.94
C ASN A 156 14.94 -8.80 13.25
N ARG A 157 15.04 -7.79 12.39
CA ARG A 157 15.86 -6.58 12.57
C ARG A 157 15.20 -5.54 13.46
N TYR A 158 13.93 -5.73 13.85
CA TYR A 158 13.13 -4.75 14.56
C TYR A 158 12.75 -5.23 15.95
N LYS A 159 12.53 -4.27 16.84
CA LYS A 159 11.98 -4.48 18.19
C LYS A 159 10.52 -4.04 18.23
N PRO A 160 9.72 -4.55 19.17
CA PRO A 160 8.38 -4.04 19.40
C PRO A 160 8.38 -2.50 19.49
N ASP A 161 7.40 -1.86 18.87
CA ASP A 161 7.23 -0.41 18.73
C ASP A 161 8.14 0.29 17.71
N ASP A 162 9.09 -0.38 17.07
CA ASP A 162 9.86 0.21 15.99
C ASP A 162 8.94 0.62 14.83
N LYS A 163 9.24 1.77 14.24
CA LYS A 163 8.52 2.35 13.12
C LYS A 163 9.34 2.27 11.84
N ILE A 164 8.76 1.67 10.81
CA ILE A 164 9.35 1.53 9.48
C ILE A 164 8.64 2.53 8.56
N PRO A 165 9.23 3.69 8.27
CA PRO A 165 8.59 4.73 7.48
C PRO A 165 8.57 4.37 5.99
N PHE A 166 7.50 4.77 5.30
CA PHE A 166 7.40 4.71 3.84
C PHE A 166 6.52 5.83 3.30
N ALA A 167 6.63 6.08 2.00
CA ALA A 167 5.78 7.04 1.31
C ALA A 167 4.82 6.31 0.36
N MET A 168 3.56 6.76 0.32
CA MET A 168 2.53 6.23 -0.57
C MET A 168 1.91 7.37 -1.38
N PHE A 169 1.64 7.13 -2.66
CA PHE A 169 0.93 8.06 -3.52
C PHE A 169 -0.50 7.56 -3.76
N LEU A 170 -1.47 8.41 -3.42
CA LEU A 170 -2.89 8.14 -3.58
C LEU A 170 -3.64 9.47 -3.70
N ASP A 171 -4.73 9.54 -4.46
CA ASP A 171 -5.58 10.73 -4.58
C ASP A 171 -4.81 12.00 -5.01
N ASN A 172 -3.76 11.84 -5.84
CA ASN A 172 -2.83 12.90 -6.29
C ASN A 172 -1.98 13.52 -5.16
N GLU A 173 -1.84 12.84 -4.02
CA GLU A 173 -1.09 13.30 -2.87
C GLU A 173 -0.06 12.27 -2.41
N VAL A 174 1.00 12.75 -1.76
CA VAL A 174 2.01 11.92 -1.11
C VAL A 174 1.71 11.83 0.38
N TYR A 175 1.49 10.62 0.86
CA TYR A 175 1.29 10.32 2.28
C TYR A 175 2.57 9.75 2.87
N ASN A 176 3.08 10.34 3.95
CA ASN A 176 4.17 9.78 4.74
C ASN A 176 3.58 8.92 5.86
N LEU A 177 3.80 7.63 5.78
CA LEU A 177 3.21 6.61 6.64
C LEU A 177 4.32 5.81 7.34
N TYR A 178 3.93 4.95 8.26
CA TYR A 178 4.84 3.98 8.86
C TYR A 178 4.12 2.69 9.22
N LEU A 179 4.84 1.58 9.11
CA LEU A 179 4.47 0.33 9.76
C LEU A 179 5.03 0.35 11.18
N ARG A 180 4.23 -0.08 12.16
CA ARG A 180 4.67 -0.28 13.54
C ARG A 180 4.78 -1.77 13.80
N TYR A 181 5.99 -2.22 14.15
CA TYR A 181 6.19 -3.61 14.52
C TYR A 181 5.65 -3.88 15.92
N MET A 182 4.82 -4.89 16.07
CA MET A 182 4.15 -5.19 17.34
C MET A 182 4.73 -6.42 18.08
N GLY A 183 5.68 -7.12 17.46
CA GLY A 183 6.29 -8.33 17.98
C GLY A 183 5.75 -9.60 17.38
#